data_d586c7e6e56a3fa76d3f1b989941b618
#
_entry.id   d586c7e6e56a3fa76d3f1b989941b618
#
_cell.length_a   1.000
_cell.length_b   1.000
_cell.length_c   1.000
_cell.angle_alpha   90.00
_cell.angle_beta   90.00
_cell.angle_gamma   90.00
#
_symmetry.space_group_name_H-M   'P 1'
#
loop_
_entity.id
_entity.type
_entity.pdbx_description
1 polymer ?
#
loop_
_entity_poly.entity_id
_entity_poly.type
_entity_poly.pdbx_seq_one_letter_code
_entity_poly.pdbx_strand_id
1 'polypeptide(L)'
;MSDDVTQRSFAAAVKDRLRRYPALYRILRSLVLPINRRRQVSRWRRNGRPVPPPHAFKQLTIEGYRRAFRLASLVETGTYAGDTVEAQRKRFRKVVSIELSPDLYRAALARFANRQNVMLLEGDSADLMESVVAQLEGPALFWLDGHYSAGITAHGNLDTPVQRELEIILASADDHVILVDDARCFGSGDYPTLDAVRTLVGRLRPDWTCVVEDDIIRIHPTSRPLHASRGERPSTAL
;
A
#
# COMPACT_ATOMS: atom_id res chain seq x y z
N MET A 1 30.59 5.79 -15.36
CA MET A 1 29.67 6.83 -14.85
C MET A 1 29.01 7.69 -15.95
N SER A 2 29.50 7.70 -17.21
CA SER A 2 28.94 8.52 -18.30
C SER A 2 27.70 7.92 -18.99
N ASP A 3 27.53 6.60 -19.02
CA ASP A 3 26.42 5.95 -19.74
C ASP A 3 25.05 6.08 -19.05
N ASP A 4 25.00 6.20 -17.71
CA ASP A 4 23.76 6.30 -16.96
C ASP A 4 23.09 7.69 -17.08
N VAL A 5 23.90 8.76 -17.20
CA VAL A 5 23.42 10.13 -17.42
C VAL A 5 22.86 10.30 -18.82
N THR A 6 23.49 9.72 -19.82
CA THR A 6 23.06 9.79 -21.22
C THR A 6 21.76 8.99 -21.45
N GLN A 7 21.60 7.83 -20.82
CA GLN A 7 20.36 7.04 -20.90
C GLN A 7 19.17 7.73 -20.19
N ARG A 8 19.41 8.42 -19.07
CA ARG A 8 18.36 9.20 -18.37
C ARG A 8 17.91 10.40 -19.19
N SER A 9 18.83 11.10 -19.86
CA SER A 9 18.54 12.22 -20.73
C SER A 9 17.72 11.80 -21.96
N PHE A 10 18.09 10.68 -22.63
CA PHE A 10 17.38 10.16 -23.78
C PHE A 10 15.95 9.69 -23.39
N ALA A 11 15.80 8.98 -22.28
CA ALA A 11 14.48 8.54 -21.79
C ALA A 11 13.56 9.72 -21.45
N ALA A 12 14.11 10.81 -20.90
CA ALA A 12 13.36 12.04 -20.62
C ALA A 12 12.88 12.72 -21.91
N ALA A 13 13.74 12.84 -22.90
CA ALA A 13 13.42 13.44 -24.19
C ALA A 13 12.36 12.63 -24.97
N VAL A 14 12.45 11.30 -24.96
CA VAL A 14 11.44 10.41 -25.54
C VAL A 14 10.10 10.54 -24.83
N LYS A 15 10.11 10.66 -23.50
CA LYS A 15 8.90 10.85 -22.68
C LYS A 15 8.19 12.17 -23.00
N ASP A 16 8.93 13.24 -23.20
CA ASP A 16 8.38 14.56 -23.55
C ASP A 16 7.81 14.58 -24.97
N ARG A 17 8.48 13.91 -25.91
CA ARG A 17 8.00 13.80 -27.30
C ARG A 17 6.72 12.96 -27.39
N LEU A 18 6.61 11.89 -26.59
CA LEU A 18 5.42 11.03 -26.53
C LEU A 18 4.22 11.71 -25.84
N ARG A 19 4.45 12.71 -24.97
CA ARG A 19 3.38 13.49 -24.35
C ARG A 19 2.54 14.29 -25.36
N ARG A 20 3.08 14.58 -26.53
CA ARG A 20 2.35 15.23 -27.64
C ARG A 20 1.26 14.33 -28.26
N TYR A 21 1.31 13.01 -27.98
CA TYR A 21 0.35 12.02 -28.43
C TYR A 21 -0.27 11.28 -27.25
N PRO A 22 -1.27 11.88 -26.57
CA PRO A 22 -1.75 11.37 -25.28
C PRO A 22 -2.35 9.96 -25.34
N ALA A 23 -2.93 9.56 -26.46
CA ALA A 23 -3.47 8.21 -26.64
C ALA A 23 -2.33 7.18 -26.75
N LEU A 24 -1.33 7.45 -27.59
CA LEU A 24 -0.15 6.58 -27.77
C LEU A 24 0.67 6.49 -26.47
N TYR A 25 0.85 7.61 -25.78
CA TYR A 25 1.52 7.66 -24.48
C TYR A 25 0.82 6.78 -23.44
N ARG A 26 -0.53 6.81 -23.38
CA ARG A 26 -1.33 5.95 -22.48
C ARG A 26 -1.14 4.46 -22.80
N ILE A 27 -1.18 4.08 -24.09
CA ILE A 27 -0.99 2.69 -24.52
C ILE A 27 0.43 2.22 -24.18
N LEU A 28 1.46 2.95 -24.55
CA LEU A 28 2.86 2.61 -24.25
C LEU A 28 3.11 2.53 -22.74
N ARG A 29 2.56 3.49 -21.98
CA ARG A 29 2.64 3.47 -20.51
C ARG A 29 1.97 2.24 -19.91
N SER A 30 0.81 1.82 -20.44
CA SER A 30 0.11 0.63 -19.95
C SER A 30 0.85 -0.67 -20.20
N LEU A 31 1.65 -0.74 -21.28
CA LEU A 31 2.49 -1.90 -21.63
C LEU A 31 3.83 -1.90 -20.85
N VAL A 32 4.45 -0.73 -20.69
CA VAL A 32 5.79 -0.60 -20.10
C VAL A 32 5.75 -0.66 -18.56
N LEU A 33 4.71 -0.11 -17.92
CA LEU A 33 4.61 -0.08 -16.46
C LEU A 33 4.64 -1.47 -15.80
N PRO A 34 3.91 -2.50 -16.27
CA PRO A 34 3.96 -3.83 -15.67
C PRO A 34 5.35 -4.48 -15.79
N ILE A 35 6.04 -4.27 -16.91
CA ILE A 35 7.39 -4.80 -17.17
C ILE A 35 8.40 -4.13 -16.23
N ASN A 36 8.32 -2.82 -16.09
CA ASN A 36 9.20 -2.05 -15.21
C ASN A 36 8.99 -2.44 -13.74
N ARG A 37 7.75 -2.64 -13.29
CA ARG A 37 7.45 -3.12 -11.94
C ARG A 37 8.11 -4.48 -11.66
N ARG A 38 7.94 -5.46 -12.56
CA ARG A 38 8.55 -6.78 -12.42
C ARG A 38 10.07 -6.70 -12.38
N ARG A 39 10.68 -5.88 -13.27
CA ARG A 39 12.14 -5.67 -13.29
C ARG A 39 12.63 -5.01 -12.00
N GLN A 40 11.92 -4.03 -11.47
CA GLN A 40 12.26 -3.35 -10.23
C GLN A 40 12.23 -4.31 -9.04
N VAL A 41 11.18 -5.12 -8.93
CA VAL A 41 11.05 -6.13 -7.87
C VAL A 41 12.11 -7.24 -8.02
N SER A 42 12.37 -7.71 -9.24
CA SER A 42 13.42 -8.71 -9.47
C SER A 42 14.82 -8.18 -9.13
N ARG A 43 15.12 -6.93 -9.45
CA ARG A 43 16.38 -6.27 -9.03
C ARG A 43 16.48 -6.18 -7.52
N TRP A 44 15.42 -5.72 -6.86
CA TRP A 44 15.35 -5.60 -5.40
C TRP A 44 15.59 -6.97 -4.72
N ARG A 45 14.94 -8.04 -5.21
CA ARG A 45 15.16 -9.40 -4.69
C ARG A 45 16.60 -9.88 -4.87
N ARG A 46 17.21 -9.65 -6.05
CA ARG A 46 18.62 -10.01 -6.30
C ARG A 46 19.61 -9.23 -5.43
N ASN A 47 19.25 -8.03 -5.02
CA ASN A 47 20.06 -7.18 -4.14
C ASN A 47 19.88 -7.50 -2.64
N GLY A 48 19.29 -8.63 -2.28
CA GLY A 48 19.14 -9.05 -0.89
C GLY A 48 17.93 -8.44 -0.17
N ARG A 49 16.95 -7.93 -0.90
CA ARG A 49 15.71 -7.34 -0.34
C ARG A 49 15.96 -6.21 0.66
N PRO A 50 16.75 -5.17 0.31
CA PRO A 50 17.00 -4.06 1.22
C PRO A 50 15.70 -3.34 1.60
N VAL A 51 15.60 -2.90 2.85
CA VAL A 51 14.48 -2.09 3.34
C VAL A 51 14.78 -0.60 3.15
N PRO A 52 13.79 0.21 2.81
CA PRO A 52 12.40 -0.14 2.51
C PRO A 52 12.24 -0.82 1.14
N PRO A 53 11.23 -1.69 0.97
CA PRO A 53 10.94 -2.29 -0.33
C PRO A 53 10.45 -1.23 -1.34
N PRO A 54 10.67 -1.44 -2.65
CA PRO A 54 10.23 -0.48 -3.65
C PRO A 54 8.68 -0.44 -3.75
N HIS A 55 8.12 0.73 -4.09
CA HIS A 55 6.66 0.89 -4.28
C HIS A 55 6.03 -0.18 -5.18
N ALA A 56 6.74 -0.62 -6.21
CA ALA A 56 6.26 -1.70 -7.08
C ALA A 56 6.01 -2.99 -6.31
N PHE A 57 6.84 -3.31 -5.30
CA PHE A 57 6.65 -4.49 -4.45
C PHE A 57 5.45 -4.30 -3.53
N LYS A 58 5.33 -3.16 -2.84
CA LYS A 58 4.18 -2.82 -1.98
C LYS A 58 2.85 -2.95 -2.76
N GLN A 59 2.79 -2.39 -3.98
CA GLN A 59 1.62 -2.48 -4.86
C GLN A 59 1.28 -3.92 -5.29
N LEU A 60 2.28 -4.77 -5.56
CA LEU A 60 2.07 -6.18 -5.87
C LEU A 60 1.64 -6.99 -4.65
N THR A 61 2.11 -6.64 -3.46
CA THR A 61 1.66 -7.24 -2.20
C THR A 61 0.17 -6.97 -1.99
N ILE A 62 -0.28 -5.72 -2.10
CA ILE A 62 -1.70 -5.34 -2.03
C ILE A 62 -2.52 -6.16 -3.05
N GLU A 63 -2.06 -6.25 -4.30
CA GLU A 63 -2.76 -7.01 -5.35
C GLU A 63 -2.81 -8.51 -5.03
N GLY A 64 -1.75 -9.08 -4.46
CA GLY A 64 -1.68 -10.48 -4.04
C GLY A 64 -2.74 -10.80 -2.98
N TYR A 65 -2.81 -10.00 -1.92
CA TYR A 65 -3.79 -10.15 -0.86
C TYR A 65 -5.22 -9.92 -1.34
N ARG A 66 -5.46 -8.88 -2.17
CA ARG A 66 -6.76 -8.68 -2.82
C ARG A 66 -7.28 -9.92 -3.51
N ARG A 67 -6.41 -10.60 -4.28
CA ARG A 67 -6.80 -11.82 -5.03
C ARG A 67 -7.02 -13.01 -4.10
N ALA A 68 -6.13 -13.23 -3.15
CA ALA A 68 -6.18 -14.35 -2.22
C ALA A 68 -7.45 -14.32 -1.37
N PHE A 69 -7.82 -13.13 -0.89
CA PHE A 69 -8.98 -12.93 -0.03
C PHE A 69 -10.23 -12.44 -0.79
N ARG A 70 -10.14 -12.26 -2.13
CA ARG A 70 -11.25 -11.82 -3.01
C ARG A 70 -11.87 -10.48 -2.58
N LEU A 71 -11.02 -9.54 -2.16
CA LEU A 71 -11.46 -8.26 -1.62
C LEU A 71 -11.87 -7.29 -2.72
N ALA A 72 -12.99 -6.61 -2.50
CA ALA A 72 -13.56 -5.64 -3.43
C ALA A 72 -13.23 -4.18 -3.05
N SER A 73 -12.92 -3.91 -1.79
CA SER A 73 -12.66 -2.58 -1.25
C SER A 73 -11.22 -2.47 -0.74
N LEU A 74 -10.60 -1.31 -0.98
CA LEU A 74 -9.31 -0.90 -0.44
C LEU A 74 -9.52 0.36 0.39
N VAL A 75 -8.96 0.38 1.60
CA VAL A 75 -8.82 1.57 2.44
C VAL A 75 -7.34 1.84 2.60
N GLU A 76 -6.91 3.05 2.29
CA GLU A 76 -5.53 3.52 2.45
C GLU A 76 -5.48 4.68 3.42
N THR A 77 -4.50 4.71 4.32
CA THR A 77 -4.15 5.88 5.12
C THR A 77 -2.82 6.45 4.64
N GLY A 78 -2.74 7.80 4.49
CA GLY A 78 -1.60 8.47 3.86
C GLY A 78 -1.67 8.43 2.33
N THR A 79 -2.56 9.26 1.72
CA THR A 79 -2.69 9.36 0.25
C THR A 79 -1.41 9.86 -0.42
N TYR A 80 -0.74 10.85 0.19
CA TYR A 80 0.46 11.50 -0.34
C TYR A 80 0.29 11.90 -1.82
N ALA A 81 1.16 11.41 -2.72
CA ALA A 81 1.03 11.66 -4.15
C ALA A 81 -0.07 10.85 -4.84
N GLY A 82 -0.75 9.91 -4.16
CA GLY A 82 -1.82 9.05 -4.68
C GLY A 82 -1.33 7.94 -5.62
N ASP A 83 -0.10 7.47 -5.50
CA ASP A 83 0.45 6.46 -6.41
C ASP A 83 -0.09 5.05 -6.12
N THR A 84 -0.41 4.74 -4.87
CA THR A 84 -1.08 3.49 -4.50
C THR A 84 -2.53 3.51 -4.99
N VAL A 85 -3.27 4.60 -4.77
CA VAL A 85 -4.62 4.80 -5.33
C VAL A 85 -4.61 4.56 -6.84
N GLU A 86 -3.73 5.24 -7.60
CA GLU A 86 -3.66 5.09 -9.07
C GLU A 86 -3.32 3.66 -9.48
N ALA A 87 -2.45 2.98 -8.73
CA ALA A 87 -2.06 1.60 -9.01
C ALA A 87 -3.20 0.61 -8.80
N GLN A 88 -4.07 0.87 -7.81
CA GLN A 88 -5.07 -0.08 -7.34
C GLN A 88 -6.51 0.22 -7.81
N ARG A 89 -6.86 1.49 -8.12
CA ARG A 89 -8.23 1.89 -8.46
C ARG A 89 -8.91 1.08 -9.58
N LYS A 90 -8.14 0.50 -10.50
CA LYS A 90 -8.70 -0.38 -11.56
C LYS A 90 -8.92 -1.83 -11.10
N ARG A 91 -8.47 -2.18 -9.90
CA ARG A 91 -8.49 -3.54 -9.36
C ARG A 91 -9.56 -3.72 -8.28
N PHE A 92 -9.84 -2.65 -7.55
CA PHE A 92 -10.87 -2.62 -6.52
C PHE A 92 -12.13 -1.93 -7.03
N ARG A 93 -13.29 -2.38 -6.56
CA ARG A 93 -14.57 -1.70 -6.84
C ARG A 93 -14.67 -0.35 -6.15
N LYS A 94 -14.17 -0.26 -4.91
CA LYS A 94 -14.14 0.95 -4.08
C LYS A 94 -12.73 1.14 -3.52
N VAL A 95 -12.21 2.33 -3.62
CA VAL A 95 -10.97 2.76 -2.97
C VAL A 95 -11.29 3.97 -2.12
N VAL A 96 -11.02 3.87 -0.82
CA VAL A 96 -11.07 4.99 0.11
C VAL A 96 -9.63 5.34 0.46
N SER A 97 -9.25 6.61 0.42
CA SER A 97 -7.93 7.06 0.82
C SER A 97 -8.04 8.30 1.69
N ILE A 98 -7.36 8.28 2.83
CA ILE A 98 -7.42 9.32 3.86
C ILE A 98 -6.12 10.11 3.81
N GLU A 99 -6.21 11.45 3.83
CA GLU A 99 -5.07 12.35 3.79
C GLU A 99 -5.20 13.42 4.86
N LEU A 100 -4.19 13.54 5.71
CA LEU A 100 -4.15 14.53 6.79
C LEU A 100 -3.83 15.93 6.27
N SER A 101 -2.93 16.04 5.27
CA SER A 101 -2.50 17.32 4.73
C SER A 101 -3.55 17.91 3.78
N PRO A 102 -4.09 19.12 4.06
CA PRO A 102 -5.07 19.77 3.18
C PRO A 102 -4.52 20.02 1.77
N ASP A 103 -3.22 20.29 1.64
CA ASP A 103 -2.59 20.54 0.33
C ASP A 103 -2.48 19.26 -0.51
N LEU A 104 -2.06 18.16 0.11
CA LEU A 104 -1.99 16.85 -0.55
C LEU A 104 -3.39 16.33 -0.86
N TYR A 105 -4.35 16.51 0.03
CA TYR A 105 -5.75 16.16 -0.20
C TYR A 105 -6.31 16.91 -1.43
N ARG A 106 -6.12 18.24 -1.53
CA ARG A 106 -6.55 19.03 -2.69
C ARG A 106 -5.90 18.57 -4.00
N ALA A 107 -4.59 18.25 -3.95
CA ALA A 107 -3.88 17.69 -5.10
C ALA A 107 -4.44 16.31 -5.52
N ALA A 108 -4.77 15.46 -4.55
CA ALA A 108 -5.39 14.17 -4.79
C ALA A 108 -6.82 14.32 -5.37
N LEU A 109 -7.63 15.24 -4.86
CA LEU A 109 -8.95 15.56 -5.43
C LEU A 109 -8.86 15.94 -6.91
N ALA A 110 -7.93 16.82 -7.27
CA ALA A 110 -7.71 17.19 -8.66
C ALA A 110 -7.24 16.01 -9.52
N ARG A 111 -6.35 15.16 -8.97
CA ARG A 111 -5.83 13.97 -9.67
C ARG A 111 -6.92 12.92 -9.95
N PHE A 112 -7.87 12.76 -9.05
CA PHE A 112 -8.88 11.70 -9.10
C PHE A 112 -10.30 12.20 -9.36
N ALA A 113 -10.50 13.48 -9.73
CA ALA A 113 -11.81 14.13 -9.93
C ALA A 113 -12.81 13.33 -10.79
N ASN A 114 -12.32 12.57 -11.79
CA ASN A 114 -13.16 11.78 -12.69
C ASN A 114 -13.10 10.28 -12.38
N ARG A 115 -12.91 9.89 -11.11
CA ARG A 115 -12.77 8.49 -10.67
C ARG A 115 -13.86 8.14 -9.67
N GLN A 116 -15.03 7.72 -10.16
CA GLN A 116 -16.23 7.45 -9.34
C GLN A 116 -16.02 6.40 -8.25
N ASN A 117 -15.04 5.50 -8.41
CA ASN A 117 -14.74 4.47 -7.43
C ASN A 117 -13.65 4.87 -6.42
N VAL A 118 -13.16 6.12 -6.47
CA VAL A 118 -12.17 6.67 -5.53
C VAL A 118 -12.87 7.70 -4.66
N MET A 119 -12.86 7.45 -3.35
CA MET A 119 -13.32 8.37 -2.32
C MET A 119 -12.09 8.88 -1.56
N LEU A 120 -11.93 10.19 -1.50
CA LEU A 120 -10.87 10.85 -0.75
C LEU A 120 -11.48 11.53 0.47
N LEU A 121 -10.83 11.37 1.62
CA LEU A 121 -11.24 11.97 2.89
C LEU A 121 -10.08 12.82 3.43
N GLU A 122 -10.40 14.03 3.88
CA GLU A 122 -9.46 14.93 4.55
C GLU A 122 -9.59 14.78 6.05
N GLY A 123 -8.47 14.51 6.75
CA GLY A 123 -8.43 14.48 8.19
C GLY A 123 -7.50 13.41 8.76
N ASP A 124 -7.49 13.32 10.09
CA ASP A 124 -6.76 12.28 10.81
C ASP A 124 -7.45 10.93 10.62
N SER A 125 -6.68 9.94 10.19
CA SER A 125 -7.22 8.61 9.94
C SER A 125 -7.70 7.90 11.21
N ALA A 126 -7.09 8.19 12.37
CA ALA A 126 -7.56 7.66 13.65
C ALA A 126 -8.99 8.14 13.98
N ASP A 127 -9.33 9.38 13.61
CA ASP A 127 -10.66 9.95 13.86
C ASP A 127 -11.70 9.46 12.82
N LEU A 128 -11.25 9.25 11.58
CA LEU A 128 -12.14 8.89 10.47
C LEU A 128 -12.39 7.38 10.34
N MET A 129 -11.51 6.54 10.89
CA MET A 129 -11.50 5.09 10.65
C MET A 129 -12.82 4.41 11.06
N GLU A 130 -13.42 4.79 12.19
CA GLU A 130 -14.71 4.23 12.63
C GLU A 130 -15.81 4.44 11.57
N SER A 131 -15.90 5.66 11.04
CA SER A 131 -16.90 6.00 10.02
C SER A 131 -16.63 5.30 8.69
N VAL A 132 -15.35 5.11 8.33
CA VAL A 132 -14.95 4.39 7.12
C VAL A 132 -15.30 2.92 7.23
N VAL A 133 -14.97 2.26 8.35
CA VAL A 133 -15.28 0.84 8.60
C VAL A 133 -16.81 0.62 8.57
N ALA A 134 -17.59 1.49 9.21
CA ALA A 134 -19.06 1.39 9.24
C ALA A 134 -19.71 1.51 7.84
N GLN A 135 -19.04 2.11 6.86
CA GLN A 135 -19.53 2.30 5.48
C GLN A 135 -19.02 1.23 4.49
N LEU A 136 -18.31 0.21 4.98
CA LEU A 136 -17.86 -0.89 4.14
C LEU A 136 -18.98 -1.92 3.94
N GLU A 137 -19.08 -2.44 2.73
CA GLU A 137 -20.03 -3.50 2.37
C GLU A 137 -19.37 -4.89 2.48
N GLY A 138 -18.74 -5.19 3.65
CA GLY A 138 -18.04 -6.45 3.91
C GLY A 138 -16.51 -6.33 3.92
N PRO A 139 -15.79 -7.46 3.87
CA PRO A 139 -14.34 -7.48 4.05
C PRO A 139 -13.58 -6.57 3.07
N ALA A 140 -12.63 -5.82 3.59
CA ALA A 140 -11.77 -4.89 2.85
C ALA A 140 -10.29 -5.17 3.10
N LEU A 141 -9.44 -4.67 2.21
CA LEU A 141 -8.01 -4.57 2.45
C LEU A 141 -7.69 -3.18 2.99
N PHE A 142 -7.00 -3.12 4.11
CA PHE A 142 -6.44 -1.90 4.67
C PHE A 142 -4.95 -1.85 4.34
N TRP A 143 -4.49 -0.71 3.80
CA TRP A 143 -3.10 -0.36 3.61
C TRP A 143 -2.80 0.84 4.50
N LEU A 144 -2.17 0.59 5.64
CA LEU A 144 -1.86 1.62 6.63
C LEU A 144 -0.44 2.13 6.41
N ASP A 145 -0.35 3.35 5.88
CA ASP A 145 0.90 4.07 5.54
C ASP A 145 0.82 5.53 6.02
N GLY A 146 -0.06 5.80 6.98
CA GLY A 146 -0.29 7.11 7.56
C GLY A 146 0.75 7.43 8.64
N HIS A 147 1.96 7.84 8.25
CA HIS A 147 2.98 8.28 9.19
C HIS A 147 3.56 9.65 8.82
N TYR A 148 4.05 10.37 9.81
CA TYR A 148 4.73 11.63 9.58
C TYR A 148 6.12 11.38 8.95
N SER A 149 6.27 11.80 7.70
CA SER A 149 7.55 11.73 6.97
C SER A 149 8.15 13.11 6.83
N ALA A 150 8.73 13.69 7.85
CA ALA A 150 9.34 15.02 7.88
C ALA A 150 9.32 15.81 6.56
N GLY A 151 8.73 17.00 6.53
CA GLY A 151 8.69 17.85 5.32
C GLY A 151 7.28 18.27 4.91
N ILE A 152 6.76 17.72 3.81
CA ILE A 152 5.47 18.14 3.22
C ILE A 152 4.24 17.41 3.79
N THR A 153 4.43 16.38 4.63
CA THR A 153 3.34 15.68 5.32
C THR A 153 2.88 16.47 6.55
N ALA A 154 1.58 16.46 6.84
CA ALA A 154 1.04 17.10 8.03
C ALA A 154 1.39 16.31 9.30
N HIS A 155 1.53 16.98 10.44
CA HIS A 155 1.74 16.38 11.75
C HIS A 155 0.38 16.28 12.45
N GLY A 156 -0.03 15.05 12.80
CA GLY A 156 -1.20 14.80 13.66
C GLY A 156 -0.87 15.01 15.15
N ASN A 157 -1.73 14.52 16.03
CA ASN A 157 -1.51 14.54 17.47
C ASN A 157 -0.39 13.59 17.93
N LEU A 158 -0.12 12.54 17.14
CA LEU A 158 0.93 11.54 17.32
C LEU A 158 1.71 11.41 16.01
N ASP A 159 2.92 10.89 16.06
CA ASP A 159 3.74 10.59 14.87
C ASP A 159 3.10 9.51 13.98
N THR A 160 2.21 8.68 14.55
CA THR A 160 1.46 7.68 13.80
C THR A 160 0.09 7.39 14.42
N PRO A 161 -1.00 7.30 13.62
CA PRO A 161 -2.33 6.91 14.06
C PRO A 161 -2.51 5.38 14.17
N VAL A 162 -1.50 4.58 13.82
CA VAL A 162 -1.60 3.15 13.53
C VAL A 162 -2.20 2.31 14.67
N GLN A 163 -1.92 2.64 15.93
CA GLN A 163 -2.48 1.88 17.05
C GLN A 163 -4.00 2.00 17.09
N ARG A 164 -4.53 3.22 16.99
CA ARG A 164 -5.97 3.48 17.00
C ARG A 164 -6.65 2.89 15.76
N GLU A 165 -6.02 3.00 14.60
CA GLU A 165 -6.50 2.36 13.36
C GLU A 165 -6.65 0.86 13.54
N LEU A 166 -5.61 0.17 14.06
CA LEU A 166 -5.64 -1.27 14.31
C LEU A 166 -6.73 -1.67 15.30
N GLU A 167 -6.91 -0.93 16.40
CA GLU A 167 -7.96 -1.20 17.39
C GLU A 167 -9.36 -1.17 16.76
N ILE A 168 -9.63 -0.16 15.93
CA ILE A 168 -10.93 0.01 15.27
C ILE A 168 -11.15 -1.10 14.22
N ILE A 169 -10.17 -1.36 13.36
CA ILE A 169 -10.31 -2.33 12.28
C ILE A 169 -10.45 -3.76 12.84
N LEU A 170 -9.66 -4.11 13.86
CA LEU A 170 -9.71 -5.43 14.49
C LEU A 170 -10.98 -5.66 15.30
N ALA A 171 -11.64 -4.61 15.80
CA ALA A 171 -12.92 -4.71 16.51
C ALA A 171 -14.12 -4.87 15.55
N SER A 172 -13.96 -4.64 14.26
CA SER A 172 -15.02 -4.84 13.26
C SER A 172 -15.51 -6.29 13.21
N ALA A 173 -16.77 -6.50 12.82
CA ALA A 173 -17.31 -7.85 12.63
C ALA A 173 -16.77 -8.57 11.39
N ASP A 174 -16.30 -7.83 10.40
CA ASP A 174 -15.81 -8.36 9.12
C ASP A 174 -14.37 -8.91 9.20
N ASP A 175 -14.09 -9.90 8.36
CA ASP A 175 -12.76 -10.51 8.21
C ASP A 175 -11.88 -9.67 7.26
N HIS A 176 -11.44 -8.53 7.72
CA HIS A 176 -10.56 -7.64 6.96
C HIS A 176 -9.15 -8.22 6.79
N VAL A 177 -8.41 -7.68 5.82
CA VAL A 177 -6.97 -7.89 5.68
C VAL A 177 -6.28 -6.57 5.94
N ILE A 178 -5.28 -6.55 6.82
CA ILE A 178 -4.55 -5.35 7.20
C ILE A 178 -3.09 -5.53 6.82
N LEU A 179 -2.57 -4.60 6.05
CA LEU A 179 -1.17 -4.49 5.68
C LEU A 179 -0.66 -3.16 6.21
N VAL A 180 0.32 -3.19 7.12
CA VAL A 180 0.91 -1.98 7.67
C VAL A 180 2.31 -1.81 7.12
N ASP A 181 2.60 -0.66 6.53
CA ASP A 181 3.91 -0.35 5.97
C ASP A 181 4.93 -0.02 7.06
N ASP A 182 6.19 -0.01 6.68
CA ASP A 182 7.31 0.46 7.47
C ASP A 182 7.46 -0.24 8.84
N ALA A 183 7.34 -1.58 8.86
CA ALA A 183 7.49 -2.40 10.07
C ALA A 183 8.79 -2.10 10.86
N ARG A 184 9.83 -1.59 10.20
CA ARG A 184 11.09 -1.14 10.82
C ARG A 184 10.94 0.02 11.80
N CYS A 185 9.84 0.81 11.70
CA CYS A 185 9.58 1.92 12.60
C CYS A 185 8.99 1.48 13.94
N PHE A 186 8.44 0.27 14.02
CA PHE A 186 7.75 -0.24 15.19
C PHE A 186 8.69 -0.45 16.37
N GLY A 187 8.31 0.12 17.53
CA GLY A 187 9.11 0.16 18.74
C GLY A 187 9.98 1.42 18.86
N SER A 188 9.81 2.41 17.98
CA SER A 188 10.46 3.72 18.06
C SER A 188 9.44 4.86 17.97
N GLY A 189 9.72 6.00 18.63
CA GLY A 189 8.80 7.14 18.70
C GLY A 189 7.43 6.73 19.24
N ASP A 190 6.36 7.18 18.61
CA ASP A 190 4.97 6.84 18.97
C ASP A 190 4.49 5.51 18.41
N TYR A 191 5.34 4.78 17.66
CA TYR A 191 4.96 3.48 17.13
C TYR A 191 4.87 2.42 18.23
N PRO A 192 3.78 1.63 18.29
CA PRO A 192 3.70 0.49 19.20
C PRO A 192 4.81 -0.52 18.88
N THR A 193 5.20 -1.33 19.86
CA THR A 193 6.12 -2.45 19.58
C THR A 193 5.41 -3.52 18.75
N LEU A 194 6.17 -4.31 17.99
CA LEU A 194 5.62 -5.46 17.26
C LEU A 194 4.93 -6.47 18.18
N ASP A 195 5.43 -6.63 19.41
CA ASP A 195 4.79 -7.51 20.39
C ASP A 195 3.47 -6.93 20.93
N ALA A 196 3.36 -5.62 21.08
CA ALA A 196 2.10 -4.97 21.40
C ALA A 196 1.06 -5.20 20.28
N VAL A 197 1.45 -5.08 19.02
CA VAL A 197 0.59 -5.37 17.86
C VAL A 197 0.16 -6.85 17.88
N ARG A 198 1.08 -7.79 18.07
CA ARG A 198 0.74 -9.23 18.15
C ARG A 198 -0.21 -9.53 19.30
N THR A 199 0.01 -8.90 20.46
CA THR A 199 -0.86 -9.04 21.64
C THR A 199 -2.26 -8.51 21.33
N LEU A 200 -2.39 -7.34 20.70
CA LEU A 200 -3.65 -6.76 20.27
C LEU A 200 -4.40 -7.69 19.32
N VAL A 201 -3.71 -8.20 18.30
CA VAL A 201 -4.29 -9.15 17.33
C VAL A 201 -4.72 -10.42 18.04
N GLY A 202 -3.87 -11.05 18.86
CA GLY A 202 -4.20 -12.27 19.59
C GLY A 202 -5.39 -12.10 20.55
N ARG A 203 -5.59 -10.91 21.10
CA ARG A 203 -6.73 -10.60 21.99
C ARG A 203 -8.03 -10.43 21.21
N LEU A 204 -8.02 -9.70 20.09
CA LEU A 204 -9.24 -9.35 19.34
C LEU A 204 -9.57 -10.38 18.25
N ARG A 205 -8.56 -11.04 17.70
CA ARG A 205 -8.66 -11.99 16.58
C ARG A 205 -7.70 -13.17 16.79
N PRO A 206 -7.96 -14.06 17.76
CA PRO A 206 -7.03 -15.13 18.18
C PRO A 206 -6.70 -16.14 17.06
N ASP A 207 -7.56 -16.26 16.06
CA ASP A 207 -7.42 -17.13 14.89
C ASP A 207 -6.80 -16.42 13.67
N TRP A 208 -6.29 -15.20 13.84
CA TRP A 208 -5.66 -14.46 12.75
C TRP A 208 -4.14 -14.58 12.79
N THR A 209 -3.54 -14.52 11.60
CA THR A 209 -2.10 -14.43 11.40
C THR A 209 -1.63 -12.98 11.58
N CYS A 210 -0.52 -12.79 12.31
CA CYS A 210 0.21 -11.51 12.41
C CYS A 210 1.69 -11.77 12.20
N VAL A 211 2.21 -11.48 11.01
CA VAL A 211 3.60 -11.72 10.62
C VAL A 211 4.23 -10.49 9.98
N VAL A 212 5.55 -10.35 10.09
CA VAL A 212 6.32 -9.32 9.40
C VAL A 212 7.12 -9.97 8.28
N GLU A 213 6.93 -9.48 7.07
CA GLU A 213 7.70 -9.92 5.91
C GLU A 213 7.95 -8.76 4.95
N ASP A 214 9.21 -8.58 4.53
CA ASP A 214 9.63 -7.51 3.62
C ASP A 214 9.18 -6.11 4.10
N ASP A 215 9.39 -5.82 5.40
CA ASP A 215 9.08 -4.53 6.04
C ASP A 215 7.58 -4.18 6.09
N ILE A 216 6.70 -5.17 5.94
CA ILE A 216 5.25 -5.03 5.99
C ILE A 216 4.70 -5.96 7.08
N ILE A 217 3.94 -5.41 8.03
CA ILE A 217 3.15 -6.21 8.97
C ILE A 217 1.89 -6.68 8.24
N ARG A 218 1.61 -7.98 8.28
CA ARG A 218 0.52 -8.64 7.59
C ARG A 218 -0.40 -9.30 8.59
N ILE A 219 -1.64 -8.84 8.66
CA ILE A 219 -2.65 -9.29 9.62
C ILE A 219 -3.87 -9.74 8.82
N HIS A 220 -4.30 -10.99 8.99
CA HIS A 220 -5.42 -11.56 8.24
C HIS A 220 -5.92 -12.86 8.86
N PRO A 221 -7.14 -13.32 8.54
CA PRO A 221 -7.63 -14.64 8.93
C PRO A 221 -6.69 -15.76 8.49
N THR A 222 -6.37 -16.71 9.39
CA THR A 222 -5.47 -17.83 9.11
C THR A 222 -6.09 -18.86 8.14
N SER A 223 -7.41 -18.99 8.12
CA SER A 223 -8.16 -19.98 7.33
C SER A 223 -8.03 -19.85 5.80
N ARG A 224 -7.36 -18.82 5.30
CA ARG A 224 -7.06 -18.62 3.87
C ARG A 224 -5.56 -18.44 3.66
N PRO A 225 -4.76 -19.53 3.66
CA PRO A 225 -3.33 -19.40 3.39
C PRO A 225 -3.12 -18.80 2.00
N LEU A 226 -2.29 -17.78 1.92
CA LEU A 226 -1.75 -17.31 0.66
C LEU A 226 -1.04 -18.50 0.01
N HIS A 227 -1.53 -18.98 -1.14
CA HIS A 227 -0.73 -19.89 -1.94
C HIS A 227 0.61 -19.20 -2.21
N ALA A 228 1.67 -19.73 -1.58
CA ALA A 228 3.04 -19.36 -1.90
C ALA A 228 3.17 -19.36 -3.42
N SER A 229 3.59 -18.24 -3.99
CA SER A 229 3.81 -18.11 -5.42
C SER A 229 4.66 -19.30 -5.88
N ARG A 230 4.10 -20.18 -6.71
CA ARG A 230 4.80 -21.31 -7.33
C ARG A 230 6.11 -20.78 -7.96
N GLY A 231 7.24 -21.12 -7.38
CA GLY A 231 8.54 -20.66 -7.86
C GLY A 231 9.75 -21.23 -7.16
N GLU A 232 9.59 -22.18 -6.25
CA GLU A 232 10.75 -22.97 -5.77
C GLU A 232 10.43 -24.46 -5.92
N ARG A 233 10.93 -25.04 -7.03
CA ARG A 233 11.12 -26.48 -7.08
C ARG A 233 12.24 -26.81 -6.07
N PRO A 234 12.07 -27.79 -5.17
CA PRO A 234 13.19 -28.27 -4.39
C PRO A 234 14.23 -28.82 -5.37
N SER A 235 15.44 -28.32 -5.25
CA SER A 235 16.63 -28.91 -5.90
C SER A 235 16.79 -30.31 -5.31
N THR A 236 16.45 -31.31 -6.09
CA THR A 236 16.85 -32.69 -5.83
C THR A 236 18.37 -32.77 -6.04
N ALA A 237 19.11 -32.76 -4.95
CA ALA A 237 20.48 -33.17 -4.96
C ALA A 237 20.52 -34.70 -5.10
N LEU A 238 21.20 -35.18 -6.14
CA LEU A 238 21.87 -36.50 -6.22
C LEU A 238 23.30 -36.33 -5.80
#